data_bda0756dbdf230ec2700fa51d96456f0
#
_entry.id   bda0756dbdf230ec2700fa51d96456f0
#
_cell.length_a   1.000
_cell.length_b   1.000
_cell.length_c   1.000
_cell.angle_alpha   90.00
_cell.angle_beta   90.00
_cell.angle_gamma   90.00
#
_symmetry.space_group_name_H-M   'P 1'
#
loop_
_entity.id
_entity.type
_entity.pdbx_description
1 polymer ?
#
loop_
_entity_poly.entity_id
_entity_poly.type
_entity_poly.pdbx_seq_one_letter_code
_entity_poly.pdbx_strand_id
1 'polypeptide(L)' 'MEVKIGVQYAQRELVLESAQTPAEVEQAVTEAMAKDSVLTLTDEKGRRVIVPIAKVAYVEIAEKSERPFGFTGR' A
#
# COMPACT_ATOMS: atom_id res chain seq x y z
N MET A 1 5.00 0.07 -8.88
CA MET A 1 4.48 -0.99 -8.00
C MET A 1 3.09 -0.58 -7.53
N GLU A 2 2.16 -1.48 -7.61
CA GLU A 2 0.78 -1.18 -7.26
C GLU A 2 0.53 -1.38 -5.77
N VAL A 3 -0.12 -0.41 -5.15
CA VAL A 3 -0.50 -0.49 -3.75
C VAL A 3 -2.01 -0.29 -3.67
N LYS A 4 -2.68 -1.19 -2.98
CA LYS A 4 -4.11 -1.09 -2.76
C LYS A 4 -4.36 -0.90 -1.28
N ILE A 5 -5.19 0.06 -0.96
CA ILE A 5 -5.53 0.37 0.43
C ILE A 5 -7.02 0.19 0.60
N GLY A 6 -7.40 -0.74 1.47
CA GLY A 6 -8.78 -0.94 1.82
C GLY A 6 -9.11 -0.10 3.03
N VAL A 7 -10.19 0.66 2.93
CA VAL A 7 -10.63 1.56 4.00
C VAL A 7 -11.90 1.00 4.61
N GLN A 8 -12.00 1.07 5.94
CA GLN A 8 -13.16 0.53 6.64
C GLN A 8 -14.42 1.25 6.20
N TYR A 9 -15.48 0.48 6.03
CA TYR A 9 -16.81 0.98 5.67
C TYR A 9 -16.85 1.65 4.30
N ALA A 10 -15.81 1.46 3.49
CA ALA A 10 -15.80 1.95 2.13
C ALA A 10 -15.82 0.76 1.18
N GLN A 11 -16.58 0.87 0.11
CA GLN A 11 -16.71 -0.22 -0.82
C GLN A 11 -15.64 -0.23 -1.88
N ARG A 12 -14.88 0.85 -1.99
CA ARG A 12 -13.85 0.97 -3.00
C ARG A 12 -12.49 0.96 -2.35
N GLU A 13 -11.55 0.34 -3.06
CA GLU A 13 -10.16 0.41 -2.65
C GLU A 13 -9.52 1.65 -3.25
N LEU A 14 -8.55 2.18 -2.53
CA LEU A 14 -7.67 3.19 -3.10
C LEU A 14 -6.53 2.46 -3.78
N VAL A 15 -6.27 2.80 -5.03
CA VAL A 15 -5.21 2.15 -5.79
C VAL A 15 -4.24 3.22 -6.25
N LEU A 16 -2.96 2.98 -6.03
CA LEU A 16 -1.95 3.93 -6.49
C LEU A 16 -0.73 3.19 -7.00
N GLU A 17 -0.04 3.84 -7.94
CA GLU A 17 1.24 3.36 -8.42
C GLU A 17 2.32 4.05 -7.61
N SER A 18 2.92 3.31 -6.71
CA SER A 18 3.87 3.89 -5.78
C SER A 18 5.23 4.09 -6.43
N ALA A 19 5.85 5.22 -6.15
CA ALA A 19 7.23 5.47 -6.53
C ALA A 19 8.21 4.90 -5.51
N GLN A 20 7.69 4.39 -4.41
CA GLN A 20 8.53 3.86 -3.33
C GLN A 20 8.74 2.37 -3.52
N THR A 21 9.75 1.84 -2.86
CA THR A 21 9.97 0.40 -2.89
C THR A 21 8.96 -0.30 -1.97
N PRO A 22 8.76 -1.61 -2.16
CA PRO A 22 7.87 -2.34 -1.27
C PRO A 22 8.28 -2.24 0.19
N ALA A 23 9.59 -2.26 0.45
CA ALA A 23 10.06 -2.15 1.83
C ALA A 23 9.73 -0.80 2.43
N GLU A 24 9.83 0.27 1.63
CA GLU A 24 9.51 1.60 2.11
C GLU A 24 8.02 1.74 2.41
N VAL A 25 7.18 1.16 1.56
CA VAL A 25 5.74 1.20 1.80
C VAL A 25 5.40 0.41 3.06
N GLU A 26 5.98 -0.78 3.19
CA GLU A 26 5.72 -1.62 4.35
C GLU A 26 6.16 -0.92 5.63
N GLN A 27 7.31 -0.25 5.59
CA GLN A 27 7.78 0.46 6.76
C GLN A 27 6.87 1.62 7.13
N ALA A 28 6.38 2.35 6.12
CA ALA A 28 5.47 3.46 6.38
C ALA A 28 4.19 2.96 7.04
N VAL A 29 3.67 1.83 6.58
CA VAL A 29 2.47 1.25 7.18
C VAL A 29 2.74 0.83 8.62
N THR A 30 3.86 0.15 8.84
CA THR A 30 4.20 -0.34 10.17
C THR A 30 4.38 0.82 11.15
N GLU A 31 5.04 1.88 10.71
CA GLU A 31 5.23 3.03 11.59
C GLU A 31 3.92 3.73 11.90
N ALA A 32 3.05 3.88 10.89
CA ALA A 32 1.77 4.51 11.12
C ALA A 32 0.95 3.70 12.13
N MET A 33 1.02 2.38 12.02
CA MET A 33 0.30 1.52 12.97
C MET A 33 0.86 1.64 14.37
N ALA A 34 2.18 1.70 14.48
CA ALA A 34 2.82 1.79 15.79
C ALA A 34 2.50 3.11 16.47
N LYS A 35 2.35 4.18 15.70
CA LYS A 35 2.11 5.50 16.25
C LYS A 35 0.64 5.88 16.24
N ASP A 36 -0.22 5.02 15.71
CA ASP A 36 -1.64 5.32 15.59
C ASP A 36 -1.86 6.67 14.94
N SER A 37 -1.15 6.88 13.83
CA SER A 37 -1.16 8.17 13.14
C SER A 37 -1.78 8.02 11.76
N VAL A 38 -1.35 8.83 10.81
CA VAL A 38 -1.83 8.73 9.45
C VAL A 38 -0.81 8.01 8.59
N LEU A 39 -1.32 7.31 7.58
CA LEU A 39 -0.48 6.68 6.58
C LEU A 39 -0.39 7.61 5.39
N THR A 40 0.82 7.95 4.99
CA THR A 40 1.04 8.82 3.84
C THR A 40 1.85 8.07 2.80
N LEU A 41 1.32 7.97 1.59
CA LEU A 41 2.01 7.31 0.48
C LEU A 41 2.05 8.26 -0.70
N THR A 42 3.08 8.13 -1.50
CA THR A 42 3.29 9.01 -2.65
C THR A 42 3.24 8.17 -3.91
N ASP A 43 2.52 8.65 -4.93
CA ASP A 43 2.47 7.93 -6.18
C ASP A 43 3.50 8.50 -7.17
N GLU A 44 3.59 7.86 -8.33
CA GLU A 44 4.60 8.22 -9.32
C GLU A 44 4.41 9.60 -9.89
N LYS A 45 3.21 10.12 -9.80
CA LYS A 45 2.90 11.45 -10.34
C LYS A 45 3.03 12.54 -9.31
N GLY A 46 3.53 12.21 -8.14
CA GLY A 46 3.72 13.20 -7.10
C GLY A 46 2.52 13.44 -6.22
N ARG A 47 1.43 12.71 -6.43
CA ARG A 47 0.27 12.84 -5.55
C ARG A 47 0.52 12.11 -4.26
N ARG A 48 -0.01 12.62 -3.19
CA ARG A 48 0.10 11.98 -1.90
C ARG A 48 -1.27 11.52 -1.43
N VAL A 49 -1.30 10.31 -0.92
CA VAL A 49 -2.52 9.74 -0.36
C VAL A 49 -2.32 9.67 1.14
N ILE A 50 -3.21 10.29 1.89
CA ILE A 50 -3.11 10.37 3.34
C ILE A 50 -4.37 9.76 3.92
N VAL A 51 -4.19 8.70 4.71
CA VAL A 51 -5.32 7.97 5.28
C VAL A 51 -5.06 7.76 6.77
N PRO A 52 -6.02 8.09 7.64
CA PRO A 52 -5.86 7.77 9.06
C PRO A 52 -5.69 6.27 9.21
N ILE A 53 -4.66 5.85 9.93
CA ILE A 53 -4.36 4.43 10.04
C ILE A 53 -5.52 3.68 10.70
N ALA A 54 -6.26 4.34 11.59
CA ALA A 54 -7.38 3.71 12.26
C ALA A 54 -8.51 3.34 11.31
N LYS A 55 -8.55 3.93 10.13
CA LYS A 55 -9.57 3.66 9.13
C LYS A 55 -9.10 2.67 8.07
N VAL A 56 -7.86 2.26 8.10
CA VAL A 56 -7.32 1.35 7.11
C VAL A 56 -7.66 -0.07 7.52
N ALA A 57 -8.28 -0.80 6.62
CA ALA A 57 -8.58 -2.21 6.85
C ALA A 57 -7.41 -3.09 6.45
N TYR A 58 -6.74 -2.75 5.35
CA TYR A 58 -5.59 -3.51 4.88
C TYR A 58 -4.82 -2.68 3.86
N VAL A 59 -3.57 -3.07 3.65
CA VAL A 59 -2.74 -2.51 2.58
C VAL A 59 -2.14 -3.70 1.85
N GLU A 60 -2.35 -3.74 0.54
CA GLU A 60 -1.82 -4.81 -0.29
C GLU A 60 -0.77 -4.24 -1.22
N ILE A 61 0.40 -4.85 -1.23
CA ILE A 61 1.51 -4.42 -2.05
C ILE A 61 1.73 -5.48 -3.11
N ALA A 62 1.53 -5.12 -4.37
CA ALA A 62 1.69 -6.05 -5.47
C ALA A 62 2.96 -5.71 -6.22
N GLU A 63 4.03 -6.44 -5.95
CA GLU A 63 5.26 -6.25 -6.68
C GLU A 63 5.11 -6.82 -8.06
N LYS A 64 5.53 -6.03 -9.03
CA LYS A 64 5.56 -6.53 -10.36
C LYS A 64 6.68 -7.55 -10.47
N SER A 65 6.34 -8.77 -10.81
CA SER A 65 7.33 -9.82 -10.96
C SER A 65 7.55 -10.08 -12.43
N GLU A 66 8.78 -10.16 -12.83
CA GLU A 66 9.08 -10.51 -14.21
C GLU A 66 9.37 -11.97 -14.39
N ARG A 67 9.30 -12.73 -13.32
CA ARG A 67 9.49 -14.15 -13.41
C ARG A 67 8.22 -14.80 -13.83
N PRO A 68 8.34 -15.62 -14.79
CA PRO A 68 7.14 -16.33 -15.14
C PRO A 68 6.83 -17.29 -14.05
N PHE A 69 6.80 -17.66 -13.33
CA PHE A 69 6.61 -18.53 -12.32
C PHE A 69 5.82 -19.12 -11.77
N GLY A 70 5.82 -19.47 -11.95
CA GLY A 70 4.95 -19.97 -11.52
C GLY A 70 4.97 -20.53 -10.40
N PHE A 71 5.16 -20.77 -10.47
CA PHE A 71 4.95 -21.12 -9.67
C PHE A 71 4.33 -21.39 -8.99
N THR A 72 4.37 -21.59 -8.90
CA THR A 72 3.99 -21.79 -8.32
C THR A 72 3.37 -22.10 -7.69
N GLY A 73 3.37 -22.49 -7.61
CA GLY A 73 2.88 -22.79 -7.06
C GLY A 73 2.45 -23.06 -6.52
N ARG A 74 2.48 -23.13 -6.47
CA ARG A 74 2.17 -23.32 -5.91
C ARG A 74 1.78 -23.44 -5.65
#